data_b935a31c81453be044a45490c748749f
#
_entry.id   b935a31c81453be044a45490c748749f
#
_cell.length_a   1.000
_cell.length_b   1.000
_cell.length_c   1.000
_cell.angle_alpha   90.00
_cell.angle_beta   90.00
_cell.angle_gamma   90.00
#
_symmetry.space_group_name_H-M   'P 1'
#
loop_
_entity.id
_entity.type
_entity.pdbx_description
1 polymer ?
#
loop_
_entity_poly.entity_id
_entity_poly.type
_entity_poly.pdbx_seq_one_letter_code
_entity_poly.pdbx_strand_id
1 'polypeptide(L)'
;MHSALIYTPTASKIILAAKESGLKGADELLIDAITHVLDKAIPDNTLYRLVPVPSSKGSQRRRGRSFVVDLVSQISQRTGIPMIDCLQLSRKVLDQSGLHRDERATNLAGAFTLSSRARGELILVDDVVTTGATLREAARAVNSQGFQAVGSVTAITACVAQPLR
;
A
#
# COMPACT_ATOMS: atom_id res chain seq x y z
N MET A 1 -5.44 -4.49 9.64
CA MET A 1 -4.77 -3.34 8.99
C MET A 1 -3.95 -2.61 10.04
N HIS A 2 -2.70 -2.34 9.74
CA HIS A 2 -1.79 -1.59 10.60
C HIS A 2 -1.28 -0.37 9.85
N SER A 3 -1.04 0.72 10.55
CA SER A 3 -0.45 1.94 9.99
C SER A 3 0.67 2.42 10.90
N ALA A 4 1.78 2.84 10.31
CA ALA A 4 2.95 3.25 11.05
C ALA A 4 2.77 4.62 11.72
N LEU A 5 2.15 5.55 11.01
CA LEU A 5 1.99 6.94 11.45
C LEU A 5 0.52 7.39 11.31
N ILE A 6 0.11 8.27 12.22
CA ILE A 6 -1.15 9.01 12.08
C ILE A 6 -0.90 10.22 11.17
N TYR A 7 -1.90 10.58 10.36
CA TYR A 7 -1.82 11.74 9.48
C TYR A 7 -1.70 13.03 10.30
N THR A 8 -0.59 13.70 10.12
CA THR A 8 -0.28 15.02 10.68
C THR A 8 0.25 15.92 9.56
N PRO A 9 0.30 17.24 9.73
CA PRO A 9 0.95 18.11 8.75
C PRO A 9 2.40 17.72 8.46
N THR A 10 3.14 17.24 9.45
CA THR A 10 4.52 16.72 9.28
C THR A 10 4.55 15.43 8.48
N ALA A 11 3.72 14.44 8.84
CA ALA A 11 3.63 13.17 8.10
C ALA A 11 3.21 13.41 6.64
N SER A 12 2.29 14.35 6.39
CA SER A 12 1.90 14.76 5.05
C SER A 12 3.06 15.35 4.24
N LYS A 13 3.90 16.20 4.85
CA LYS A 13 5.09 16.74 4.20
C LYS A 13 6.11 15.66 3.87
N ILE A 14 6.33 14.70 4.77
CA ILE A 14 7.25 13.58 4.54
C ILE A 14 6.79 12.74 3.34
N ILE A 15 5.51 12.34 3.31
CA ILE A 15 4.99 11.53 2.20
C ILE A 15 5.03 12.27 0.86
N LEU A 16 4.75 13.57 0.85
CA LEU A 16 4.84 14.38 -0.36
C LEU A 16 6.29 14.52 -0.83
N ALA A 17 7.23 14.76 0.08
CA ALA A 17 8.65 14.84 -0.23
C ALA A 17 9.19 13.52 -0.81
N ALA A 18 8.77 12.38 -0.23
CA ALA A 18 9.09 11.06 -0.74
C ALA A 18 8.48 10.83 -2.13
N LYS A 19 7.18 11.07 -2.30
CA LYS A 19 6.44 10.76 -3.53
C LYS A 19 6.78 11.67 -4.71
N GLU A 20 6.80 12.98 -4.48
CA GLU A 20 6.85 13.96 -5.56
C GLU A 20 8.27 14.50 -5.78
N SER A 21 9.08 14.61 -4.73
CA SER A 21 10.44 15.14 -4.81
C SER A 21 11.51 14.06 -4.85
N GLY A 22 11.17 12.79 -4.58
CA GLY A 22 12.13 11.69 -4.53
C GLY A 22 13.21 11.88 -3.47
N LEU A 23 12.89 12.55 -2.36
CA LEU A 23 13.84 12.85 -1.30
C LEU A 23 14.18 11.54 -0.54
N LYS A 24 15.38 11.01 -0.73
CA LYS A 24 15.83 9.73 -0.16
C LYS A 24 15.64 9.65 1.36
N GLY A 25 15.91 10.72 2.10
CA GLY A 25 15.70 10.72 3.56
C GLY A 25 14.23 10.58 3.96
N ALA A 26 13.29 11.05 3.12
CA ALA A 26 11.87 10.84 3.37
C ALA A 26 11.44 9.39 3.02
N ASP A 27 12.00 8.80 1.96
CA ASP A 27 11.80 7.37 1.64
C ASP A 27 12.27 6.50 2.82
N GLU A 28 13.48 6.75 3.37
CA GLU A 28 14.04 6.01 4.51
C GLU A 28 13.15 6.07 5.75
N LEU A 29 12.63 7.25 6.11
CA LEU A 29 11.72 7.39 7.24
C LEU A 29 10.44 6.55 7.08
N LEU A 30 9.89 6.47 5.87
CA LEU A 30 8.71 5.66 5.59
C LEU A 30 9.02 4.16 5.63
N ILE A 31 10.19 3.77 5.12
CA ILE A 31 10.68 2.39 5.18
C ILE A 31 10.86 1.95 6.63
N ASP A 32 11.54 2.76 7.44
CA ASP A 32 11.75 2.48 8.86
C ASP A 32 10.42 2.32 9.60
N ALA A 33 9.48 3.24 9.34
CA ALA A 33 8.18 3.23 9.98
C ALA A 33 7.37 1.96 9.63
N ILE A 34 7.33 1.56 8.36
CA ILE A 34 6.62 0.35 7.92
C ILE A 34 7.33 -0.90 8.43
N THR A 35 8.66 -0.96 8.35
CA THR A 35 9.45 -2.09 8.86
C THR A 35 9.17 -2.33 10.33
N HIS A 36 9.19 -1.28 11.15
CA HIS A 36 8.87 -1.39 12.57
C HIS A 36 7.47 -1.96 12.86
N VAL A 37 6.48 -1.60 12.04
CA VAL A 37 5.13 -2.18 12.17
C VAL A 37 5.10 -3.64 11.76
N LEU A 38 5.79 -4.00 10.69
CA LEU A 38 5.88 -5.39 10.22
C LEU A 38 6.54 -6.28 11.27
N ASP A 39 7.66 -5.85 11.85
CA ASP A 39 8.39 -6.60 12.89
C ASP A 39 7.52 -6.87 14.13
N LYS A 40 6.63 -5.94 14.46
CA LYS A 40 5.70 -6.12 15.59
C LYS A 40 4.46 -6.95 15.25
N ALA A 41 3.97 -6.83 14.02
CA ALA A 41 2.72 -7.47 13.61
C ALA A 41 2.90 -8.90 13.09
N ILE A 42 4.12 -9.27 12.70
CA ILE A 42 4.43 -10.55 12.04
C ILE A 42 5.56 -11.25 12.80
N PRO A 43 5.24 -12.15 13.74
CA PRO A 43 6.25 -12.83 14.53
C PRO A 43 7.09 -13.84 13.73
N ASP A 44 6.53 -14.43 12.65
CA ASP A 44 7.22 -15.34 11.73
C ASP A 44 6.96 -14.89 10.30
N ASN A 45 8.02 -14.48 9.60
CA ASN A 45 7.94 -13.91 8.25
C ASN A 45 8.12 -14.94 7.12
N THR A 46 8.23 -16.23 7.42
CA THR A 46 8.49 -17.27 6.41
C THR A 46 7.31 -17.53 5.47
N LEU A 47 6.08 -17.33 5.93
CA LEU A 47 4.86 -17.60 5.18
C LEU A 47 4.33 -16.39 4.41
N TYR A 48 4.79 -15.19 4.75
CA TYR A 48 4.23 -13.94 4.22
C TYR A 48 4.91 -13.47 2.94
N ARG A 49 4.17 -12.69 2.16
CA ARG A 49 4.65 -11.99 0.97
C ARG A 49 4.11 -10.57 0.97
N LEU A 50 4.97 -9.60 0.70
CA LEU A 50 4.57 -8.20 0.56
C LEU A 50 4.06 -7.95 -0.84
N VAL A 51 2.88 -7.37 -0.95
CA VAL A 51 2.24 -7.04 -2.23
C VAL A 51 2.05 -5.53 -2.31
N PRO A 52 2.80 -4.83 -3.17
CA PRO A 52 2.60 -3.40 -3.38
C PRO A 52 1.24 -3.14 -4.03
N VAL A 53 0.51 -2.15 -3.51
CA VAL A 53 -0.73 -1.70 -4.12
C VAL A 53 -0.39 -0.70 -5.23
N PRO A 54 -0.76 -0.98 -6.50
CA PRO A 54 -0.32 -0.17 -7.62
C PRO A 54 -1.03 1.19 -7.66
N SER A 55 -0.27 2.24 -7.93
CA SER A 55 -0.79 3.58 -8.24
C SER A 55 -1.27 3.65 -9.70
N SER A 56 -2.11 4.64 -10.01
CA SER A 56 -2.56 4.86 -11.40
C SER A 56 -1.37 5.12 -12.35
N LYS A 57 -1.51 4.67 -13.60
CA LYS A 57 -0.49 4.91 -14.65
C LYS A 57 -0.19 6.39 -14.85
N GLY A 58 -1.19 7.26 -14.68
CA GLY A 58 -1.01 8.72 -14.74
C GLY A 58 -0.10 9.24 -13.63
N SER A 59 -0.30 8.76 -12.41
CA SER A 59 0.54 9.10 -11.25
C SER A 59 1.97 8.58 -11.41
N GLN A 60 2.14 7.35 -11.92
CA GLN A 60 3.46 6.78 -12.17
C GLN A 60 4.22 7.56 -13.25
N ARG A 61 3.55 7.91 -14.36
CA ARG A 61 4.16 8.71 -15.43
C ARG A 61 4.59 10.11 -14.97
N ARG A 62 3.75 10.78 -14.16
CA ARG A 62 4.05 12.11 -13.61
C ARG A 62 5.28 12.08 -12.72
N ARG A 63 5.48 11.00 -11.94
CA ARG A 63 6.60 10.85 -10.98
C ARG A 63 7.83 10.21 -11.60
N GLY A 64 7.71 9.57 -12.77
CA GLY A 64 8.80 8.80 -13.38
C GLY A 64 9.17 7.52 -12.66
N ARG A 65 8.42 7.12 -11.60
CA ARG A 65 8.67 5.91 -10.81
C ARG A 65 7.38 5.30 -10.23
N SER A 66 7.46 4.02 -9.86
CA SER A 66 6.41 3.30 -9.14
C SER A 66 6.68 3.36 -7.64
N PHE A 67 6.38 4.49 -7.01
CA PHE A 67 6.76 4.80 -5.63
C PHE A 67 6.50 3.66 -4.63
N VAL A 68 5.30 3.08 -4.62
CA VAL A 68 4.96 2.00 -3.66
C VAL A 68 5.76 0.73 -3.97
N VAL A 69 6.00 0.41 -5.24
CA VAL A 69 6.82 -0.75 -5.63
C VAL A 69 8.26 -0.57 -5.15
N ASP A 70 8.85 0.61 -5.37
CA ASP A 70 10.20 0.94 -4.93
C ASP A 70 10.31 0.86 -3.40
N LEU A 71 9.32 1.42 -2.69
CA LEU A 71 9.24 1.39 -1.24
C LEU A 71 9.18 -0.06 -0.71
N VAL A 72 8.29 -0.88 -1.25
CA VAL A 72 8.11 -2.28 -0.82
C VAL A 72 9.33 -3.12 -1.16
N SER A 73 10.00 -2.85 -2.27
CA SER A 73 11.26 -3.53 -2.63
C SER A 73 12.33 -3.31 -1.57
N GLN A 74 12.49 -2.08 -1.09
CA GLN A 74 13.46 -1.76 -0.03
C GLN A 74 13.05 -2.36 1.32
N ILE A 75 11.75 -2.34 1.66
CA ILE A 75 11.24 -3.02 2.86
C ILE A 75 11.50 -4.52 2.78
N SER A 76 11.26 -5.16 1.64
CA SER A 76 11.54 -6.57 1.41
C SER A 76 13.01 -6.92 1.63
N GLN A 77 13.93 -6.09 1.12
CA GLN A 77 15.37 -6.27 1.33
C GLN A 77 15.75 -6.14 2.81
N ARG A 78 15.13 -5.24 3.54
CA ARG A 78 15.42 -4.96 4.94
C ARG A 78 14.85 -6.00 5.90
N THR A 79 13.63 -6.48 5.64
CA THR A 79 12.92 -7.45 6.51
C THR A 79 13.18 -8.91 6.14
N GLY A 80 13.67 -9.18 4.92
CA GLY A 80 13.77 -10.54 4.37
C GLY A 80 12.41 -11.12 3.92
N ILE A 81 11.29 -10.41 4.10
CA ILE A 81 9.96 -10.85 3.62
C ILE A 81 9.91 -10.66 2.10
N PRO A 82 9.75 -11.71 1.29
CA PRO A 82 9.75 -11.57 -0.17
C PRO A 82 8.60 -10.68 -0.68
N MET A 83 8.89 -9.86 -1.70
CA MET A 83 7.89 -9.08 -2.41
C MET A 83 7.37 -9.86 -3.63
N ILE A 84 6.07 -9.73 -3.91
CA ILE A 84 5.44 -10.18 -5.16
C ILE A 84 4.64 -9.01 -5.73
N ASP A 85 5.05 -8.52 -6.91
CA ASP A 85 4.31 -7.51 -7.67
C ASP A 85 3.29 -8.20 -8.59
N CYS A 86 2.19 -8.64 -7.98
CA CYS A 86 1.14 -9.40 -8.66
C CYS A 86 -0.16 -8.63 -8.90
N LEU A 87 -0.33 -7.46 -8.27
CA LEU A 87 -1.53 -6.64 -8.45
C LEU A 87 -1.36 -5.67 -9.62
N GLN A 88 -2.38 -5.58 -10.46
CA GLN A 88 -2.43 -4.63 -11.57
C GLN A 88 -3.75 -3.88 -11.59
N LEU A 89 -3.73 -2.66 -12.13
CA LEU A 89 -4.95 -1.97 -12.50
C LEU A 89 -5.47 -2.53 -13.83
N SER A 90 -6.64 -3.17 -13.80
CA SER A 90 -7.31 -3.77 -14.97
C SER A 90 -7.90 -2.73 -15.91
N ARG A 91 -8.18 -1.54 -15.42
CA ARG A 91 -8.76 -0.42 -16.17
C ARG A 91 -8.18 0.92 -15.73
N LYS A 92 -8.45 1.95 -16.52
CA LYS A 92 -8.09 3.32 -16.15
C LYS A 92 -8.93 3.75 -14.94
N VAL A 93 -8.25 4.08 -13.85
CA VAL A 93 -8.84 4.64 -12.64
C VAL A 93 -8.58 6.15 -12.65
N LEU A 94 -9.61 6.95 -12.37
CA LEU A 94 -9.47 8.39 -12.25
C LEU A 94 -8.58 8.73 -11.05
N ASP A 95 -7.87 9.85 -11.13
CA ASP A 95 -7.10 10.35 -9.99
C ASP A 95 -8.05 10.58 -8.81
N GLN A 96 -7.68 10.03 -7.65
CA GLN A 96 -8.53 10.09 -6.46
C GLN A 96 -8.40 11.40 -5.68
N SER A 97 -7.45 12.26 -6.08
CA SER A 97 -7.32 13.60 -5.52
C SER A 97 -8.57 14.40 -5.88
N GLY A 98 -9.33 14.82 -4.86
CA GLY A 98 -10.57 15.59 -5.03
C GLY A 98 -11.87 14.77 -5.06
N LEU A 99 -11.83 13.43 -5.14
CA LEU A 99 -13.03 12.60 -5.06
C LEU A 99 -13.54 12.45 -3.62
N HIS A 100 -14.87 12.49 -3.44
CA HIS A 100 -15.53 12.16 -2.19
C HIS A 100 -15.43 10.64 -1.87
N ARG A 101 -15.77 10.27 -0.65
CA ARG A 101 -15.62 8.88 -0.15
C ARG A 101 -16.31 7.84 -1.01
N ASP A 102 -17.57 8.11 -1.39
CA ASP A 102 -18.41 7.18 -2.16
C ASP A 102 -17.95 7.11 -3.63
N GLU A 103 -17.52 8.23 -4.20
CA GLU A 103 -16.94 8.30 -5.53
C GLU A 103 -15.62 7.50 -5.62
N ARG A 104 -14.80 7.54 -4.58
CA ARG A 104 -13.58 6.72 -4.50
C ARG A 104 -13.89 5.22 -4.51
N ALA A 105 -14.90 4.80 -3.77
CA ALA A 105 -15.30 3.39 -3.73
C ALA A 105 -15.80 2.93 -5.10
N THR A 106 -16.67 3.71 -5.74
CA THR A 106 -17.20 3.41 -7.07
C THR A 106 -16.13 3.44 -8.16
N ASN A 107 -15.21 4.42 -8.09
CA ASN A 107 -14.08 4.53 -9.03
C ASN A 107 -13.12 3.34 -8.95
N LEU A 108 -13.03 2.69 -7.79
CA LEU A 108 -12.13 1.56 -7.56
C LEU A 108 -12.78 0.19 -7.75
N ALA A 109 -14.11 0.09 -7.74
CA ALA A 109 -14.80 -1.20 -7.85
C ALA A 109 -14.37 -1.97 -9.12
N GLY A 110 -13.83 -3.19 -8.97
CA GLY A 110 -13.30 -3.99 -10.07
C GLY A 110 -12.02 -3.45 -10.70
N ALA A 111 -11.34 -2.49 -10.06
CA ALA A 111 -10.17 -1.84 -10.65
C ALA A 111 -8.90 -2.69 -10.59
N PHE A 112 -8.81 -3.62 -9.65
CA PHE A 112 -7.62 -4.46 -9.50
C PHE A 112 -7.85 -5.88 -9.98
N THR A 113 -6.82 -6.46 -10.58
CA THR A 113 -6.70 -7.88 -10.94
C THR A 113 -5.30 -8.39 -10.61
N LEU A 114 -5.13 -9.72 -10.55
CA LEU A 114 -3.82 -10.34 -10.42
C LEU A 114 -3.24 -10.65 -11.81
N SER A 115 -1.96 -10.32 -11.98
CA SER A 115 -1.19 -10.59 -13.20
C SER A 115 -0.46 -11.93 -13.17
N SER A 116 -0.26 -12.49 -11.99
CA SER A 116 0.47 -13.73 -11.79
C SER A 116 -0.07 -14.47 -10.57
N ARG A 117 0.23 -15.79 -10.49
CA ARG A 117 -0.11 -16.58 -9.30
C ARG A 117 0.75 -16.13 -8.12
N ALA A 118 0.09 -15.70 -7.07
CA ALA A 118 0.71 -15.48 -5.77
C ALA A 118 0.88 -16.83 -5.04
N ARG A 119 1.72 -16.87 -4.01
CA ARG A 119 1.89 -18.00 -3.11
C ARG A 119 2.10 -17.49 -1.69
N GLY A 120 1.58 -18.22 -0.71
CA GLY A 120 1.66 -17.82 0.70
C GLY A 120 0.60 -16.81 1.11
N GLU A 121 0.74 -16.29 2.30
CA GLU A 121 -0.13 -15.29 2.88
C GLU A 121 0.29 -13.90 2.43
N LEU A 122 -0.65 -13.11 1.91
CA LEU A 122 -0.35 -11.83 1.27
C LEU A 122 -0.63 -10.67 2.21
N ILE A 123 0.35 -9.80 2.36
CA ILE A 123 0.25 -8.53 3.07
C ILE A 123 0.26 -7.40 2.06
N LEU A 124 -0.86 -6.70 1.95
CA LEU A 124 -0.97 -5.54 1.06
C LEU A 124 -0.23 -4.35 1.67
N VAL A 125 0.62 -3.70 0.88
CA VAL A 125 1.36 -2.51 1.32
C VAL A 125 0.98 -1.32 0.46
N ASP A 126 0.57 -0.24 1.11
CA ASP A 126 0.27 1.05 0.47
C ASP A 126 0.94 2.19 1.25
N ASP A 127 1.01 3.36 0.67
CA ASP A 127 1.64 4.52 1.32
C ASP A 127 0.69 5.25 2.28
N VAL A 128 -0.54 5.53 1.86
CA VAL A 128 -1.53 6.28 2.64
C VAL A 128 -2.90 5.62 2.60
N VAL A 129 -3.46 5.39 3.76
CA VAL A 129 -4.87 5.01 3.87
C VAL A 129 -5.71 6.19 4.33
N THR A 130 -6.78 6.48 3.59
CA THR A 130 -7.81 7.46 3.96
C THR A 130 -9.12 6.76 4.32
N THR A 131 -9.86 6.29 3.34
CA THR A 131 -11.12 5.54 3.53
C THR A 131 -10.93 4.02 3.56
N GLY A 132 -9.74 3.55 3.18
CA GLY A 132 -9.44 2.13 2.99
C GLY A 132 -10.03 1.51 1.73
N ALA A 133 -10.67 2.30 0.85
CA ALA A 133 -11.31 1.79 -0.37
C ALA A 133 -10.31 1.05 -1.28
N THR A 134 -9.10 1.60 -1.45
CA THR A 134 -8.03 0.99 -2.25
C THR A 134 -7.62 -0.38 -1.69
N LEU A 135 -7.37 -0.46 -0.39
CA LEU A 135 -6.97 -1.71 0.27
C LEU A 135 -8.07 -2.76 0.25
N ARG A 136 -9.35 -2.35 0.44
CA ARG A 136 -10.48 -3.28 0.33
C ARG A 136 -10.61 -3.85 -1.06
N GLU A 137 -10.48 -3.02 -2.09
CA GLU A 137 -10.58 -3.49 -3.48
C GLU A 137 -9.38 -4.36 -3.87
N ALA A 138 -8.16 -4.03 -3.42
CA ALA A 138 -6.99 -4.87 -3.60
C ALA A 138 -7.17 -6.24 -2.92
N ALA A 139 -7.67 -6.27 -1.69
CA ALA A 139 -7.99 -7.50 -0.97
C ALA A 139 -9.08 -8.32 -1.69
N ARG A 140 -10.13 -7.67 -2.20
CA ARG A 140 -11.15 -8.34 -3.01
C ARG A 140 -10.53 -9.02 -4.23
N ALA A 141 -9.66 -8.32 -4.95
CA ALA A 141 -9.00 -8.85 -6.14
C ALA A 141 -8.13 -10.07 -5.81
N VAL A 142 -7.38 -10.03 -4.72
CA VAL A 142 -6.58 -11.14 -4.20
C VAL A 142 -7.46 -12.33 -3.86
N ASN A 143 -8.48 -12.12 -3.04
CA ASN A 143 -9.35 -13.17 -2.53
C ASN A 143 -10.18 -13.82 -3.64
N SER A 144 -10.59 -13.06 -4.68
CA SER A 144 -11.34 -13.59 -5.82
C SER A 144 -10.57 -14.58 -6.68
N GLN A 145 -9.25 -14.64 -6.55
CA GLN A 145 -8.38 -15.59 -7.25
C GLN A 145 -7.95 -16.76 -6.35
N GLY A 146 -8.58 -16.94 -5.19
CA GLY A 146 -8.31 -18.04 -4.27
C GLY A 146 -7.05 -17.84 -3.42
N PHE A 147 -6.48 -16.62 -3.36
CA PHE A 147 -5.40 -16.28 -2.44
C PHE A 147 -5.97 -15.56 -1.22
N GLN A 148 -5.20 -15.49 -0.14
CA GLN A 148 -5.65 -14.85 1.08
C GLN A 148 -4.84 -13.57 1.36
N ALA A 149 -5.53 -12.42 1.37
CA ALA A 149 -5.00 -11.19 1.91
C ALA A 149 -5.21 -11.19 3.42
N VAL A 150 -4.19 -11.57 4.19
CA VAL A 150 -4.27 -11.72 5.65
C VAL A 150 -4.11 -10.41 6.39
N GLY A 151 -3.55 -9.39 5.75
CA GLY A 151 -3.35 -8.09 6.37
C GLY A 151 -3.02 -6.99 5.37
N SER A 152 -2.93 -5.77 5.88
CA SER A 152 -2.40 -4.63 5.15
C SER A 152 -1.62 -3.72 6.08
N VAL A 153 -0.56 -3.12 5.56
CA VAL A 153 0.29 -2.14 6.25
C VAL A 153 0.41 -0.88 5.40
N THR A 154 0.33 0.27 6.04
CA THR A 154 0.51 1.57 5.39
C THR A 154 1.46 2.45 6.18
N ALA A 155 2.16 3.35 5.49
CA ALA A 155 3.01 4.33 6.16
C ALA A 155 2.18 5.31 6.99
N ILE A 156 1.10 5.83 6.42
CA ILE A 156 0.28 6.87 7.05
C ILE A 156 -1.22 6.52 6.99
N THR A 157 -1.93 6.74 8.09
CA THR A 157 -3.40 6.69 8.13
C THR A 157 -4.01 8.06 8.41
N ALA A 158 -4.97 8.45 7.57
CA ALA A 158 -5.87 9.57 7.82
C ALA A 158 -7.22 9.11 8.40
N CYS A 159 -7.43 7.80 8.55
CA CYS A 159 -8.58 7.27 9.27
C CYS A 159 -8.38 7.52 10.78
N VAL A 160 -9.37 8.11 11.42
CA VAL A 160 -9.46 8.05 12.88
C VAL A 160 -9.65 6.56 13.23
N ALA A 161 -8.64 5.97 13.84
CA ALA A 161 -8.71 4.59 14.29
C ALA A 161 -9.89 4.47 15.28
N GLN A 162 -10.91 3.69 14.92
CA GLN A 162 -11.79 3.18 15.95
C GLN A 162 -10.93 2.21 16.79
N PRO A 163 -10.87 2.39 18.11
CA PRO A 163 -10.18 1.45 18.96
C PRO A 163 -10.78 0.07 18.74
N LEU A 164 -9.91 -0.92 18.56
CA LEU A 164 -10.30 -2.32 18.55
C LEU A 164 -11.01 -2.60 19.88
N ARG A 165 -12.29 -2.96 19.83
CA ARG A 165 -13.02 -3.53 20.95
C ARG A 165 -12.72 -5.00 21.05
#